data_7fc4b5d1425a42d0e682adaaf0b9ee86
#
_entry.id   7fc4b5d1425a42d0e682adaaf0b9ee86
#
_cell.length_a   1.000
_cell.length_b   1.000
_cell.length_c   1.000
_cell.angle_alpha   90.00
_cell.angle_beta   90.00
_cell.angle_gamma   90.00
#
_symmetry.space_group_name_H-M   'P 1'
#
loop_
_entity.id
_entity.type
_entity.pdbx_description
1 polymer ?
#
loop_
_entity_poly.entity_id
_entity_poly.type
_entity_poly.pdbx_seq_one_letter_code
_entity_poly.pdbx_strand_id
1 'polypeptide(L)'
;MNAKKHTPLSLHGLRLLFPPLATLGILFLTEWIARGSLTGETFTQYIFPHAEAYLLAWAMLFLSWLAVDWLTRFAPLATLLAAVLGCAPAAVNFYTLQLRGEPFLPWDLMQVSEAAGVAAAAGIHIQTSMVVSIVIIVLLVVVSFFLYRGRQKLNWKPRVAGFLASAAATCGLLFGVFLQPAVTQAIGIVPDAWMQDRYYRYYGVITSFLTNLTNLEISKPEGYSEEAVNEILDDAEAAQKYSTAPLYPGSYGATTSADETVKKPTIIYVMDESYWDVSELEQYGFQFDTDVSANLHALQQTSASGRAYSPSFGGGTCDVEFEALTGYSASFLPNGSKPYQQHVTKIGRASCRERVLCSGG
;
A
#
# COMPACT_ATOMS: atom_id res chain seq x y z
N MET A 1 -59.71 -15.11 -9.49
CA MET A 1 -58.26 -14.84 -9.59
C MET A 1 -57.98 -13.39 -9.22
N ASN A 2 -57.62 -13.12 -7.97
CA ASN A 2 -57.30 -11.75 -7.50
C ASN A 2 -55.87 -11.42 -7.89
N ALA A 3 -55.68 -10.61 -8.92
CA ALA A 3 -54.42 -10.00 -9.25
C ALA A 3 -54.01 -9.08 -8.06
N LYS A 4 -52.96 -9.46 -7.31
CA LYS A 4 -52.34 -8.59 -6.32
C LYS A 4 -51.87 -7.33 -7.07
N LYS A 5 -52.54 -6.19 -6.86
CA LYS A 5 -52.09 -4.86 -7.27
C LYS A 5 -50.76 -4.62 -6.53
N HIS A 6 -49.65 -4.66 -7.27
CA HIS A 6 -48.36 -4.15 -6.77
C HIS A 6 -48.56 -2.66 -6.45
N THR A 7 -48.65 -2.30 -5.19
CA THR A 7 -48.59 -0.91 -4.75
C THR A 7 -47.21 -0.36 -5.12
N PRO A 8 -47.15 0.76 -5.90
CA PRO A 8 -45.86 1.38 -6.21
C PRO A 8 -45.15 1.78 -4.92
N LEU A 9 -43.85 1.56 -4.86
CA LEU A 9 -43.02 1.95 -3.72
C LEU A 9 -43.27 3.44 -3.43
N SER A 10 -43.60 3.76 -2.19
CA SER A 10 -43.83 5.16 -1.78
C SER A 10 -42.49 5.93 -1.93
N LEU A 11 -42.53 7.22 -2.21
CA LEU A 11 -41.35 8.09 -2.28
C LEU A 11 -40.48 7.97 -1.01
N HIS A 12 -41.12 7.71 0.13
CA HIS A 12 -40.44 7.47 1.40
C HIS A 12 -39.60 6.16 1.35
N GLY A 13 -40.19 5.09 0.84
CA GLY A 13 -39.50 3.81 0.66
C GLY A 13 -38.32 3.93 -0.29
N LEU A 14 -38.44 4.68 -1.41
CA LEU A 14 -37.35 4.94 -2.33
C LEU A 14 -36.18 5.70 -1.66
N ARG A 15 -36.49 6.70 -0.82
CA ARG A 15 -35.47 7.44 -0.05
C ARG A 15 -34.72 6.56 0.95
N LEU A 16 -35.38 5.56 1.53
CA LEU A 16 -34.72 4.62 2.47
C LEU A 16 -33.83 3.60 1.73
N LEU A 17 -34.25 3.15 0.56
CA LEU A 17 -33.51 2.16 -0.22
C LEU A 17 -32.36 2.75 -1.03
N PHE A 18 -32.41 4.04 -1.35
CA PHE A 18 -31.40 4.68 -2.19
C PHE A 18 -29.97 4.62 -1.60
N PRO A 19 -29.71 5.00 -0.34
CA PRO A 19 -28.36 5.01 0.19
C PRO A 19 -27.64 3.65 0.14
N PRO A 20 -28.26 2.56 0.64
CA PRO A 20 -27.59 1.25 0.61
C PRO A 20 -27.38 0.74 -0.84
N LEU A 21 -28.33 0.99 -1.74
CA LEU A 21 -28.20 0.57 -3.15
C LEU A 21 -27.19 1.44 -3.92
N ALA A 22 -27.18 2.75 -3.69
CA ALA A 22 -26.23 3.66 -4.33
C ALA A 22 -24.79 3.36 -3.88
N THR A 23 -24.57 3.15 -2.59
CA THR A 23 -23.24 2.81 -2.06
C THR A 23 -22.79 1.40 -2.47
N LEU A 24 -23.71 0.45 -2.62
CA LEU A 24 -23.41 -0.86 -3.21
C LEU A 24 -23.01 -0.71 -4.69
N GLY A 25 -23.77 0.11 -5.46
CA GLY A 25 -23.39 0.43 -6.84
C GLY A 25 -22.03 1.09 -6.93
N ILE A 26 -21.72 2.03 -6.03
CA ILE A 26 -20.40 2.67 -5.95
C ILE A 26 -19.31 1.63 -5.68
N LEU A 27 -19.53 0.68 -4.77
CA LEU A 27 -18.58 -0.41 -4.53
C LEU A 27 -18.31 -1.23 -5.80
N PHE A 28 -19.34 -1.57 -6.57
CA PHE A 28 -19.16 -2.26 -7.86
C PHE A 28 -18.38 -1.42 -8.86
N LEU A 29 -18.63 -0.12 -8.94
CA LEU A 29 -17.84 0.79 -9.78
C LEU A 29 -16.38 0.86 -9.33
N THR A 30 -16.12 0.88 -8.03
CA THR A 30 -14.78 0.82 -7.44
C THR A 30 -14.03 -0.41 -7.94
N GLU A 31 -14.63 -1.59 -7.81
CA GLU A 31 -13.98 -2.85 -8.25
C GLU A 31 -13.84 -2.91 -9.79
N TRP A 32 -14.81 -2.36 -10.53
CA TRP A 32 -14.71 -2.30 -11.98
C TRP A 32 -13.58 -1.40 -12.46
N ILE A 33 -13.40 -0.23 -11.85
CA ILE A 33 -12.28 0.66 -12.14
C ILE A 33 -10.96 -0.02 -11.80
N ALA A 34 -10.85 -0.58 -10.59
CA ALA A 34 -9.61 -1.17 -10.08
C ALA A 34 -9.12 -2.36 -10.91
N ARG A 35 -10.03 -3.16 -11.46
CA ARG A 35 -9.73 -4.36 -12.25
C ARG A 35 -9.76 -4.11 -13.76
N GLY A 36 -10.33 -2.99 -14.18
CA GLY A 36 -10.57 -2.68 -15.59
C GLY A 36 -11.74 -3.42 -16.21
N SER A 37 -12.09 -4.61 -15.70
CA SER A 37 -13.25 -5.41 -16.14
C SER A 37 -13.83 -6.20 -14.96
N LEU A 38 -15.14 -6.46 -15.01
CA LEU A 38 -15.82 -7.40 -14.12
C LEU A 38 -16.41 -8.52 -14.97
N THR A 39 -15.97 -9.73 -14.72
CA THR A 39 -16.42 -10.95 -15.40
C THR A 39 -17.15 -11.86 -14.43
N GLY A 40 -17.85 -12.87 -14.93
CA GLY A 40 -18.44 -13.92 -14.06
C GLY A 40 -17.40 -14.60 -13.19
N GLU A 41 -16.19 -14.78 -13.71
CA GLU A 41 -15.05 -15.31 -12.97
C GLU A 41 -14.64 -14.41 -11.80
N THR A 42 -14.66 -13.08 -11.98
CA THR A 42 -14.40 -12.13 -10.90
C THR A 42 -15.34 -12.35 -9.71
N PHE A 43 -16.61 -12.60 -9.98
CA PHE A 43 -17.60 -12.84 -8.91
C PHE A 43 -17.39 -14.20 -8.25
N THR A 44 -17.14 -15.25 -9.01
CA THR A 44 -17.07 -16.63 -8.49
C THR A 44 -15.75 -16.95 -7.80
N GLN A 45 -14.64 -16.36 -8.24
CA GLN A 45 -13.32 -16.64 -7.67
C GLN A 45 -12.90 -15.65 -6.59
N TYR A 46 -13.38 -14.40 -6.64
CA TYR A 46 -12.90 -13.34 -5.74
C TYR A 46 -14.01 -12.77 -4.86
N ILE A 47 -15.11 -12.28 -5.44
CA ILE A 47 -16.11 -11.52 -4.66
C ILE A 47 -16.94 -12.43 -3.75
N PHE A 48 -17.52 -13.50 -4.27
CA PHE A 48 -18.39 -14.37 -3.47
C PHE A 48 -17.64 -15.18 -2.40
N PRO A 49 -16.44 -15.74 -2.69
CA PRO A 49 -15.67 -16.45 -1.66
C PRO A 49 -15.18 -15.55 -0.53
N HIS A 50 -15.08 -14.24 -0.76
CA HIS A 50 -14.60 -13.25 0.22
C HIS A 50 -15.65 -12.16 0.48
N ALA A 51 -16.93 -12.53 0.49
CA ALA A 51 -18.05 -11.59 0.62
C ALA A 51 -17.98 -10.74 1.89
N GLU A 52 -17.39 -11.24 2.96
CA GLU A 52 -17.14 -10.53 4.22
C GLU A 52 -16.34 -9.25 4.00
N ALA A 53 -15.29 -9.29 3.19
CA ALA A 53 -14.44 -8.14 2.89
C ALA A 53 -15.22 -7.06 2.11
N TYR A 54 -16.01 -7.48 1.13
CA TYR A 54 -16.83 -6.56 0.33
C TYR A 54 -18.01 -6.00 1.12
N LEU A 55 -18.58 -6.76 2.05
CA LEU A 55 -19.62 -6.27 2.96
C LEU A 55 -19.06 -5.21 3.92
N LEU A 56 -17.85 -5.40 4.43
CA LEU A 56 -17.17 -4.39 5.26
C LEU A 56 -16.86 -3.13 4.47
N ALA A 57 -16.34 -3.25 3.25
CA ALA A 57 -16.11 -2.11 2.36
C ALA A 57 -17.40 -1.36 2.04
N TRP A 58 -18.48 -2.08 1.75
CA TRP A 58 -19.80 -1.49 1.55
C TRP A 58 -20.30 -0.78 2.80
N ALA A 59 -20.19 -1.40 3.98
CA ALA A 59 -20.60 -0.79 5.24
C ALA A 59 -19.82 0.51 5.51
N MET A 60 -18.53 0.55 5.19
CA MET A 60 -17.69 1.76 5.32
C MET A 60 -18.20 2.88 4.42
N LEU A 61 -18.48 2.60 3.14
CA LEU A 61 -19.05 3.58 2.20
C LEU A 61 -20.44 4.04 2.63
N PHE A 62 -21.29 3.11 3.09
CA PHE A 62 -22.65 3.41 3.51
C PHE A 62 -22.69 4.27 4.77
N LEU A 63 -21.90 3.94 5.79
CA LEU A 63 -21.80 4.72 7.04
C LEU A 63 -21.20 6.11 6.77
N SER A 64 -20.22 6.21 5.89
CA SER A 64 -19.65 7.50 5.45
C SER A 64 -20.69 8.34 4.71
N TRP A 65 -21.49 7.72 3.83
CA TRP A 65 -22.60 8.38 3.16
C TRP A 65 -23.61 8.93 4.17
N LEU A 66 -23.99 8.11 5.17
CA LEU A 66 -24.93 8.52 6.23
C LEU A 66 -24.38 9.69 7.04
N ALA A 67 -23.12 9.65 7.42
CA ALA A 67 -22.48 10.74 8.17
C ALA A 67 -22.57 12.07 7.42
N VAL A 68 -22.22 12.08 6.12
CA VAL A 68 -22.31 13.28 5.29
C VAL A 68 -23.76 13.74 5.11
N ASP A 69 -24.73 12.83 4.86
CA ASP A 69 -26.13 13.20 4.70
C ASP A 69 -26.74 13.76 5.98
N TRP A 70 -26.45 13.16 7.14
CA TRP A 70 -26.89 13.70 8.42
C TRP A 70 -26.32 15.08 8.71
N LEU A 71 -25.03 15.30 8.41
CA LEU A 71 -24.37 16.58 8.63
C LEU A 71 -24.89 17.67 7.68
N THR A 72 -24.95 17.39 6.40
CA THR A 72 -25.25 18.39 5.37
C THR A 72 -26.71 18.48 4.99
N ARG A 73 -27.46 17.38 5.15
CA ARG A 73 -28.83 17.19 4.63
C ARG A 73 -28.90 17.34 3.11
N PHE A 74 -27.78 17.08 2.44
CA PHE A 74 -27.65 17.21 1.01
C PHE A 74 -27.10 15.89 0.42
N ALA A 75 -28.04 14.97 0.11
CA ALA A 75 -27.74 13.63 -0.39
C ALA A 75 -26.85 13.60 -1.65
N PRO A 76 -26.94 14.57 -2.60
CA PRO A 76 -25.99 14.61 -3.72
C PRO A 76 -24.54 14.71 -3.30
N LEU A 77 -24.22 15.52 -2.28
CA LEU A 77 -22.87 15.63 -1.75
C LEU A 77 -22.43 14.31 -1.07
N ALA A 78 -23.30 13.69 -0.30
CA ALA A 78 -23.03 12.40 0.32
C ALA A 78 -22.74 11.32 -0.74
N THR A 79 -23.51 11.29 -1.84
CA THR A 79 -23.30 10.35 -2.95
C THR A 79 -22.00 10.63 -3.68
N LEU A 80 -21.68 11.90 -3.95
CA LEU A 80 -20.43 12.29 -4.60
C LEU A 80 -19.21 11.94 -3.74
N LEU A 81 -19.23 12.26 -2.45
CA LEU A 81 -18.12 11.97 -1.55
C LEU A 81 -17.92 10.46 -1.35
N ALA A 82 -19.00 9.67 -1.24
CA ALA A 82 -18.88 8.21 -1.21
C ALA A 82 -18.26 7.65 -2.50
N ALA A 83 -18.66 8.20 -3.67
CA ALA A 83 -18.06 7.82 -4.95
C ALA A 83 -16.57 8.20 -5.04
N VAL A 84 -16.19 9.37 -4.56
CA VAL A 84 -14.78 9.78 -4.52
C VAL A 84 -13.97 8.88 -3.59
N LEU A 85 -14.49 8.56 -2.39
CA LEU A 85 -13.81 7.68 -1.44
C LEU A 85 -13.58 6.26 -1.98
N GLY A 86 -14.49 5.74 -2.80
CA GLY A 86 -14.32 4.42 -3.41
C GLY A 86 -13.53 4.48 -4.71
N CYS A 87 -13.98 5.29 -5.67
CA CYS A 87 -13.49 5.22 -7.05
C CYS A 87 -12.15 5.93 -7.27
N ALA A 88 -11.79 6.97 -6.49
CA ALA A 88 -10.50 7.64 -6.67
C ALA A 88 -9.33 6.74 -6.28
N PRO A 89 -9.32 6.08 -5.11
CA PRO A 89 -8.28 5.09 -4.80
C PRO A 89 -8.23 3.94 -5.81
N ALA A 90 -9.39 3.49 -6.31
CA ALA A 90 -9.46 2.44 -7.33
C ALA A 90 -8.81 2.84 -8.65
N ALA A 91 -9.00 4.10 -9.09
CA ALA A 91 -8.35 4.61 -10.29
C ALA A 91 -6.84 4.70 -10.11
N VAL A 92 -6.37 5.18 -8.96
CA VAL A 92 -4.93 5.20 -8.65
C VAL A 92 -4.39 3.77 -8.63
N ASN A 93 -5.08 2.84 -7.95
CA ASN A 93 -4.70 1.42 -7.89
C ASN A 93 -4.56 0.78 -9.27
N PHE A 94 -5.45 1.10 -10.19
CA PHE A 94 -5.39 0.59 -11.56
C PHE A 94 -4.08 1.00 -12.26
N TYR A 95 -3.71 2.27 -12.17
CA TYR A 95 -2.50 2.77 -12.81
C TYR A 95 -1.22 2.33 -12.08
N THR A 96 -1.21 2.26 -10.76
CA THR A 96 -0.04 1.77 -10.00
C THR A 96 0.25 0.31 -10.32
N LEU A 97 -0.78 -0.53 -10.45
CA LEU A 97 -0.62 -1.92 -10.90
C LEU A 97 -0.05 -2.02 -12.31
N GLN A 98 -0.48 -1.14 -13.24
CA GLN A 98 0.05 -1.16 -14.60
C GLN A 98 1.49 -0.64 -14.71
N LEU A 99 1.86 0.36 -13.92
CA LEU A 99 3.15 1.04 -14.03
C LEU A 99 4.26 0.33 -13.25
N ARG A 100 3.93 -0.21 -12.09
CA ARG A 100 4.94 -0.81 -11.18
C ARG A 100 4.63 -2.25 -10.74
N GLY A 101 3.48 -2.82 -11.15
CA GLY A 101 3.07 -4.16 -10.74
C GLY A 101 2.58 -4.29 -9.30
N GLU A 102 2.56 -3.20 -8.54
CA GLU A 102 2.08 -3.16 -7.16
C GLU A 102 0.80 -2.33 -7.02
N PRO A 103 -0.14 -2.71 -6.11
CA PRO A 103 -1.35 -1.95 -5.88
C PRO A 103 -1.06 -0.59 -5.20
N PHE A 104 -2.10 0.23 -5.13
CA PHE A 104 -2.06 1.49 -4.39
C PHE A 104 -2.09 1.23 -2.88
N LEU A 105 -1.00 1.56 -2.19
CA LEU A 105 -0.78 1.26 -0.78
C LEU A 105 -0.85 2.55 0.07
N PRO A 106 -1.19 2.46 1.38
CA PRO A 106 -1.32 3.66 2.22
C PRO A 106 -0.09 4.56 2.27
N TRP A 107 1.11 3.99 2.21
CA TRP A 107 2.36 4.75 2.22
C TRP A 107 2.64 5.49 0.90
N ASP A 108 1.99 5.15 -0.20
CA ASP A 108 2.07 5.91 -1.45
C ASP A 108 1.53 7.33 -1.29
N LEU A 109 0.64 7.55 -0.31
CA LEU A 109 0.16 8.89 0.05
C LEU A 109 1.29 9.83 0.51
N MET A 110 2.40 9.27 1.03
CA MET A 110 3.56 10.05 1.45
C MET A 110 4.41 10.51 0.26
N GLN A 111 4.23 9.89 -0.92
CA GLN A 111 5.01 10.10 -2.14
C GLN A 111 4.21 10.72 -3.30
N VAL A 112 3.05 11.30 -3.02
CA VAL A 112 2.15 11.86 -4.06
C VAL A 112 2.85 12.91 -4.94
N SER A 113 3.75 13.70 -4.37
CA SER A 113 4.50 14.73 -5.14
C SER A 113 5.45 14.13 -6.18
N GLU A 114 6.02 12.96 -5.90
CA GLU A 114 6.93 12.24 -6.80
C GLU A 114 6.14 11.47 -7.85
N ALA A 115 5.04 10.84 -7.44
CA ALA A 115 4.15 10.12 -8.33
C ALA A 115 3.53 11.00 -9.43
N ALA A 116 3.23 12.27 -9.12
CA ALA A 116 2.69 13.22 -10.09
C ALA A 116 3.64 13.50 -11.25
N GLY A 117 4.96 13.55 -10.99
CA GLY A 117 6.00 13.72 -12.02
C GLY A 117 6.08 12.51 -12.96
N VAL A 118 6.02 11.32 -12.41
CA VAL A 118 6.06 10.06 -13.18
C VAL A 118 4.78 9.87 -14.00
N ALA A 119 3.62 10.17 -13.44
CA ALA A 119 2.34 10.07 -14.13
C ALA A 119 2.27 10.97 -15.38
N ALA A 120 2.87 12.16 -15.33
CA ALA A 120 2.93 13.08 -16.47
C ALA A 120 3.77 12.52 -17.63
N ALA A 121 4.81 11.73 -17.33
CA ALA A 121 5.70 11.13 -18.33
C ALA A 121 5.18 9.78 -18.87
N ALA A 122 4.32 9.10 -18.13
CA ALA A 122 3.90 7.70 -18.39
C ALA A 122 2.82 7.54 -19.50
N GLY A 123 2.32 8.62 -20.11
CA GLY A 123 1.33 8.54 -21.18
C GLY A 123 0.02 7.84 -20.76
N ILE A 124 -0.55 8.26 -19.65
CA ILE A 124 -1.74 7.65 -19.06
C ILE A 124 -2.93 7.70 -20.03
N HIS A 125 -3.45 6.55 -20.41
CA HIS A 125 -4.67 6.42 -21.21
C HIS A 125 -5.90 6.22 -20.31
N ILE A 126 -6.92 7.07 -20.52
CA ILE A 126 -8.18 6.97 -19.76
C ILE A 126 -8.92 5.69 -20.18
N GLN A 127 -9.21 4.84 -19.22
CA GLN A 127 -9.87 3.57 -19.47
C GLN A 127 -11.39 3.72 -19.59
N THR A 128 -12.01 2.89 -20.41
CA THR A 128 -13.47 2.91 -20.64
C THR A 128 -14.26 2.71 -19.33
N SER A 129 -13.80 1.84 -18.43
CA SER A 129 -14.44 1.63 -17.12
C SER A 129 -14.52 2.91 -16.30
N MET A 130 -13.49 3.77 -16.35
CA MET A 130 -13.48 5.05 -15.63
C MET A 130 -14.48 6.04 -16.22
N VAL A 131 -14.52 6.16 -17.56
CA VAL A 131 -15.46 7.07 -18.24
C VAL A 131 -16.90 6.66 -17.95
N VAL A 132 -17.22 5.38 -18.09
CA VAL A 132 -18.56 4.86 -17.81
C VAL A 132 -18.94 5.04 -16.34
N SER A 133 -17.99 4.79 -15.43
CA SER A 133 -18.20 4.98 -14.00
C SER A 133 -18.49 6.44 -13.64
N ILE A 134 -17.78 7.40 -14.25
CA ILE A 134 -18.08 8.83 -14.07
C ILE A 134 -19.51 9.15 -14.52
N VAL A 135 -19.92 8.64 -15.66
CA VAL A 135 -21.32 8.85 -16.15
C VAL A 135 -22.33 8.29 -15.17
N ILE A 136 -22.12 7.07 -14.66
CA ILE A 136 -23.01 6.43 -13.69
C ILE A 136 -23.02 7.22 -12.36
N ILE A 137 -21.87 7.69 -11.88
CA ILE A 137 -21.78 8.51 -10.66
C ILE A 137 -22.57 9.82 -10.83
N VAL A 138 -22.43 10.49 -11.97
CA VAL A 138 -23.21 11.71 -12.28
C VAL A 138 -24.71 11.41 -12.26
N LEU A 139 -25.14 10.29 -12.85
CA LEU A 139 -26.54 9.87 -12.81
C LEU A 139 -27.01 9.59 -11.39
N LEU A 140 -26.22 8.90 -10.56
CA LEU A 140 -26.57 8.66 -9.14
C LEU A 140 -26.70 9.98 -8.36
N VAL A 141 -25.80 10.94 -8.59
CA VAL A 141 -25.87 12.27 -7.98
C VAL A 141 -27.12 13.02 -8.42
N VAL A 142 -27.47 12.99 -9.71
CA VAL A 142 -28.69 13.60 -10.25
C VAL A 142 -29.94 12.94 -9.68
N VAL A 143 -29.99 11.61 -9.66
CA VAL A 143 -31.10 10.85 -9.05
C VAL A 143 -31.25 11.22 -7.58
N SER A 144 -30.15 11.28 -6.82
CA SER A 144 -30.19 11.68 -5.41
C SER A 144 -30.74 13.10 -5.23
N PHE A 145 -30.37 14.03 -6.12
CA PHE A 145 -30.89 15.40 -6.08
C PHE A 145 -32.43 15.43 -6.24
N PHE A 146 -32.97 14.77 -7.27
CA PHE A 146 -34.39 14.75 -7.48
C PHE A 146 -35.16 13.97 -6.41
N LEU A 147 -34.61 12.85 -5.95
CA LEU A 147 -35.22 12.01 -4.93
C LEU A 147 -35.33 12.72 -3.58
N TYR A 148 -34.32 13.50 -3.20
CA TYR A 148 -34.29 14.19 -1.92
C TYR A 148 -34.73 15.65 -1.99
N ARG A 149 -35.08 16.16 -3.18
CA ARG A 149 -35.66 17.49 -3.36
C ARG A 149 -36.93 17.62 -2.56
N GLY A 150 -37.09 18.73 -1.82
CA GLY A 150 -38.25 18.96 -0.98
C GLY A 150 -38.25 18.18 0.34
N ARG A 151 -37.15 17.52 0.73
CA ARG A 151 -37.02 16.91 2.04
C ARG A 151 -37.17 17.97 3.14
N GLN A 152 -37.98 17.67 4.16
CA GLN A 152 -38.21 18.58 5.28
C GLN A 152 -36.88 18.94 5.98
N LYS A 153 -36.76 20.21 6.33
CA LYS A 153 -35.66 20.70 7.16
C LYS A 153 -35.76 20.07 8.55
N LEU A 154 -34.72 19.42 8.97
CA LEU A 154 -34.62 18.83 10.30
C LEU A 154 -33.92 19.79 11.26
N ASN A 155 -34.36 19.84 12.51
CA ASN A 155 -33.71 20.60 13.56
C ASN A 155 -32.23 20.17 13.70
N TRP A 156 -31.37 21.05 14.20
CA TRP A 156 -29.93 20.77 14.30
C TRP A 156 -29.61 19.60 15.24
N LYS A 157 -30.36 19.45 16.37
CA LYS A 157 -30.12 18.39 17.37
C LYS A 157 -30.14 16.96 16.79
N PRO A 158 -31.21 16.50 16.08
CA PRO A 158 -31.20 15.18 15.48
C PRO A 158 -30.19 15.05 14.30
N ARG A 159 -29.84 16.15 13.65
CA ARG A 159 -28.78 16.13 12.62
C ARG A 159 -27.42 15.80 13.22
N VAL A 160 -27.05 16.52 14.29
CA VAL A 160 -25.79 16.29 15.00
C VAL A 160 -25.78 14.90 15.63
N ALA A 161 -26.88 14.47 16.24
CA ALA A 161 -26.98 13.12 16.81
C ALA A 161 -26.80 12.02 15.73
N GLY A 162 -27.46 12.15 14.58
CA GLY A 162 -27.31 11.22 13.47
C GLY A 162 -25.89 11.22 12.88
N PHE A 163 -25.27 12.40 12.73
CA PHE A 163 -23.88 12.51 12.32
C PHE A 163 -22.94 11.83 13.31
N LEU A 164 -23.05 12.14 14.61
CA LEU A 164 -22.19 11.54 15.63
C LEU A 164 -22.36 10.02 15.69
N ALA A 165 -23.60 9.52 15.59
CA ALA A 165 -23.85 8.08 15.58
C ALA A 165 -23.22 7.38 14.35
N SER A 166 -23.42 7.95 13.15
CA SER A 166 -22.82 7.37 11.93
C SER A 166 -21.32 7.54 11.89
N ALA A 167 -20.76 8.66 12.34
CA ALA A 167 -19.33 8.87 12.46
C ALA A 167 -18.70 7.91 13.49
N ALA A 168 -19.33 7.74 14.65
CA ALA A 168 -18.88 6.78 15.66
C ALA A 168 -18.91 5.34 15.12
N ALA A 169 -19.95 4.97 14.35
CA ALA A 169 -20.01 3.66 13.71
C ALA A 169 -18.91 3.49 12.64
N THR A 170 -18.64 4.53 11.83
CA THR A 170 -17.54 4.53 10.85
C THR A 170 -16.18 4.37 11.54
N CYS A 171 -15.94 5.15 12.60
CA CYS A 171 -14.72 5.03 13.40
C CYS A 171 -14.63 3.66 14.10
N GLY A 172 -15.75 3.17 14.64
CA GLY A 172 -15.81 1.83 15.26
C GLY A 172 -15.48 0.73 14.26
N LEU A 173 -15.97 0.82 13.03
CA LEU A 173 -15.62 -0.13 11.96
C LEU A 173 -14.15 -0.01 11.57
N LEU A 174 -13.62 1.20 11.43
CA LEU A 174 -12.22 1.44 11.09
C LEU A 174 -11.29 0.91 12.19
N PHE A 175 -11.41 1.45 13.41
CA PHE A 175 -10.49 1.14 14.51
C PHE A 175 -10.78 -0.20 15.19
N GLY A 176 -12.02 -0.67 15.19
CA GLY A 176 -12.41 -1.92 15.85
C GLY A 176 -12.36 -3.15 14.94
N VAL A 177 -12.33 -2.96 13.61
CA VAL A 177 -12.26 -4.09 12.67
C VAL A 177 -11.06 -3.96 11.74
N PHE A 178 -11.01 -2.93 10.86
CA PHE A 178 -9.96 -2.84 9.84
C PHE A 178 -8.55 -2.72 10.43
N LEU A 179 -8.38 -1.96 11.50
CA LEU A 179 -7.10 -1.75 12.17
C LEU A 179 -6.81 -2.78 13.29
N GLN A 180 -7.57 -3.89 13.34
CA GLN A 180 -7.36 -4.98 14.27
C GLN A 180 -7.02 -6.26 13.52
N PRO A 181 -5.73 -6.61 13.33
CA PRO A 181 -5.33 -7.80 12.58
C PRO A 181 -5.95 -9.10 13.11
N ALA A 182 -6.12 -9.22 14.43
CA ALA A 182 -6.76 -10.39 15.04
C ALA A 182 -8.24 -10.52 14.64
N VAL A 183 -8.97 -9.39 14.50
CA VAL A 183 -10.37 -9.38 14.10
C VAL A 183 -10.50 -9.69 12.61
N THR A 184 -9.69 -9.05 11.75
CA THR A 184 -9.72 -9.28 10.31
C THR A 184 -9.37 -10.72 9.96
N GLN A 185 -8.36 -11.32 10.62
CA GLN A 185 -8.02 -12.73 10.44
C GLN A 185 -9.14 -13.68 10.91
N ALA A 186 -9.78 -13.37 12.04
CA ALA A 186 -10.89 -14.19 12.56
C ALA A 186 -12.10 -14.24 11.62
N ILE A 187 -12.31 -13.21 10.80
CA ILE A 187 -13.38 -13.15 9.78
C ILE A 187 -12.91 -13.57 8.38
N GLY A 188 -11.71 -14.14 8.23
CA GLY A 188 -11.22 -14.70 6.99
C GLY A 188 -10.40 -13.73 6.10
N ILE A 189 -10.15 -12.50 6.56
CA ILE A 189 -9.30 -11.54 5.83
C ILE A 189 -7.86 -11.69 6.32
N VAL A 190 -7.07 -12.46 5.58
CA VAL A 190 -5.67 -12.77 5.94
C VAL A 190 -4.74 -11.89 5.11
N PRO A 191 -3.99 -10.96 5.74
CA PRO A 191 -3.04 -10.12 5.03
C PRO A 191 -1.96 -10.94 4.33
N ASP A 192 -1.62 -10.57 3.10
CA ASP A 192 -0.49 -11.11 2.37
C ASP A 192 0.52 -9.98 2.13
N ALA A 193 1.50 -9.91 3.01
CA ALA A 193 2.49 -8.85 3.00
C ALA A 193 3.38 -8.89 1.74
N TRP A 194 3.59 -10.08 1.18
CA TRP A 194 4.50 -10.31 0.05
C TRP A 194 3.84 -10.21 -1.32
N MET A 195 2.54 -10.58 -1.39
CA MET A 195 1.78 -10.60 -2.64
C MET A 195 0.58 -9.65 -2.54
N GLN A 196 0.87 -8.36 -2.47
CA GLN A 196 -0.15 -7.32 -2.28
C GLN A 196 -1.14 -7.24 -3.46
N ASP A 197 -0.71 -7.54 -4.69
CA ASP A 197 -1.59 -7.62 -5.87
C ASP A 197 -2.65 -8.71 -5.70
N ARG A 198 -2.25 -9.87 -5.17
CA ARG A 198 -3.15 -10.98 -4.84
C ARG A 198 -4.10 -10.59 -3.71
N TYR A 199 -3.59 -9.95 -2.66
CA TYR A 199 -4.39 -9.50 -1.53
C TYR A 199 -5.51 -8.55 -1.97
N TYR A 200 -5.18 -7.54 -2.81
CA TYR A 200 -6.16 -6.61 -3.37
C TYR A 200 -7.16 -7.28 -4.31
N ARG A 201 -6.73 -8.32 -5.01
CA ARG A 201 -7.58 -9.09 -5.90
C ARG A 201 -8.62 -9.91 -5.15
N TYR A 202 -8.28 -10.46 -3.97
CA TYR A 202 -9.21 -11.24 -3.15
C TYR A 202 -10.16 -10.36 -2.34
N TYR A 203 -9.65 -9.35 -1.67
CA TYR A 203 -10.42 -8.60 -0.67
C TYR A 203 -10.89 -7.22 -1.15
N GLY A 204 -10.57 -6.83 -2.38
CA GLY A 204 -10.94 -5.55 -2.97
C GLY A 204 -10.11 -4.36 -2.47
N VAL A 205 -10.17 -3.25 -3.21
CA VAL A 205 -9.30 -2.09 -2.96
C VAL A 205 -9.53 -1.45 -1.60
N ILE A 206 -10.81 -1.22 -1.22
CA ILE A 206 -11.12 -0.50 0.02
C ILE A 206 -10.67 -1.28 1.24
N THR A 207 -11.04 -2.57 1.33
CA THR A 207 -10.66 -3.42 2.46
C THR A 207 -9.15 -3.57 2.57
N SER A 208 -8.49 -3.89 1.46
CA SER A 208 -7.03 -4.08 1.45
C SER A 208 -6.27 -2.80 1.77
N PHE A 209 -6.72 -1.65 1.28
CA PHE A 209 -6.11 -0.37 1.62
C PHE A 209 -6.26 -0.03 3.12
N LEU A 210 -7.46 -0.20 3.68
CA LEU A 210 -7.72 0.13 5.07
C LEU A 210 -6.99 -0.80 6.04
N THR A 211 -6.91 -2.10 5.74
CA THR A 211 -6.16 -3.05 6.58
C THR A 211 -4.64 -2.82 6.51
N ASN A 212 -4.12 -2.40 5.37
CA ASN A 212 -2.69 -2.06 5.23
C ASN A 212 -2.27 -0.78 6.00
N LEU A 213 -3.22 0.02 6.50
CA LEU A 213 -2.89 1.15 7.40
C LEU A 213 -2.16 0.69 8.67
N THR A 214 -2.36 -0.55 9.11
CA THR A 214 -1.64 -1.13 10.25
C THR A 214 -0.14 -1.28 10.02
N ASN A 215 0.29 -1.35 8.75
CA ASN A 215 1.69 -1.50 8.38
C ASN A 215 2.47 -0.17 8.32
N LEU A 216 1.82 0.95 8.62
CA LEU A 216 2.48 2.26 8.68
C LEU A 216 3.26 2.49 9.97
N GLU A 217 2.96 1.74 11.02
CA GLU A 217 3.57 1.90 12.34
C GLU A 217 4.46 0.70 12.66
N ILE A 218 5.71 0.97 13.08
CA ILE A 218 6.61 -0.02 13.65
C ILE A 218 6.29 -0.12 15.14
N SER A 219 5.89 -1.30 15.57
CA SER A 219 5.67 -1.56 16.99
C SER A 219 6.98 -1.45 17.75
N LYS A 220 6.99 -0.68 18.84
CA LYS A 220 8.14 -0.65 19.73
C LYS A 220 8.32 -2.01 20.38
N PRO A 221 9.55 -2.58 20.37
CA PRO A 221 9.81 -3.83 21.07
C PRO A 221 9.56 -3.69 22.57
N GLU A 222 9.28 -4.80 23.22
CA GLU A 222 9.07 -4.84 24.67
C GLU A 222 10.34 -4.36 25.40
N GLY A 223 10.19 -3.46 26.37
CA GLY A 223 11.33 -2.87 27.08
C GLY A 223 12.03 -1.72 26.35
N TYR A 224 11.50 -1.23 25.24
CA TYR A 224 12.07 -0.09 24.52
C TYR A 224 11.96 1.20 25.34
N SER A 225 13.11 1.73 25.73
CA SER A 225 13.23 3.06 26.35
C SER A 225 14.51 3.75 25.86
N GLU A 226 14.61 5.05 26.04
CA GLU A 226 15.80 5.81 25.68
C GLU A 226 17.02 5.34 26.50
N GLU A 227 16.79 5.03 27.77
CA GLU A 227 17.82 4.50 28.67
C GLU A 227 18.34 3.14 28.19
N ALA A 228 17.44 2.21 27.82
CA ALA A 228 17.83 0.89 27.31
C ALA A 228 18.61 0.99 25.98
N VAL A 229 18.25 1.94 25.12
CA VAL A 229 19.00 2.18 23.87
C VAL A 229 20.38 2.73 24.17
N ASN A 230 20.52 3.70 25.09
CA ASN A 230 21.80 4.27 25.46
C ASN A 230 22.71 3.22 26.12
N GLU A 231 22.17 2.36 27.00
CA GLU A 231 22.92 1.25 27.59
C GLU A 231 23.50 0.29 26.51
N ILE A 232 22.69 -0.07 25.52
CA ILE A 232 23.15 -0.90 24.39
C ILE A 232 24.23 -0.18 23.58
N LEU A 233 24.11 1.12 23.35
CA LEU A 233 25.12 1.89 22.62
C LEU A 233 26.44 2.00 23.41
N ASP A 234 26.38 2.25 24.71
CA ASP A 234 27.54 2.31 25.59
C ASP A 234 28.28 0.95 25.64
N ASP A 235 27.52 -0.15 25.74
CA ASP A 235 28.05 -1.50 25.68
C ASP A 235 28.71 -1.82 24.33
N ALA A 236 28.11 -1.39 23.22
CA ALA A 236 28.62 -1.56 21.88
C ALA A 236 29.94 -0.76 21.67
N GLU A 237 29.99 0.50 22.16
CA GLU A 237 31.24 1.29 22.13
C GLU A 237 32.36 0.67 22.98
N ALA A 238 32.00 0.12 24.16
CA ALA A 238 32.94 -0.59 25.01
C ALA A 238 33.46 -1.85 24.33
N ALA A 239 32.57 -2.65 23.69
CA ALA A 239 32.95 -3.85 22.94
C ALA A 239 33.84 -3.53 21.73
N GLN A 240 33.58 -2.44 21.02
CA GLN A 240 34.38 -2.01 19.88
C GLN A 240 35.79 -1.61 20.27
N LYS A 241 36.00 -1.06 21.44
CA LYS A 241 37.38 -0.76 22.00
C LYS A 241 38.23 -2.00 22.20
N TYR A 242 37.62 -3.17 22.41
CA TYR A 242 38.33 -4.43 22.66
C TYR A 242 38.44 -5.32 21.41
N SER A 243 37.75 -5.02 20.33
CA SER A 243 37.79 -5.80 19.08
C SER A 243 38.90 -5.27 18.18
N THR A 244 40.13 -5.77 18.39
CA THR A 244 41.28 -5.50 17.52
C THR A 244 41.43 -6.51 16.38
N ALA A 245 40.60 -7.52 16.31
CA ALA A 245 40.63 -8.52 15.26
C ALA A 245 39.93 -8.00 13.98
N PRO A 246 40.58 -8.08 12.79
CA PRO A 246 39.90 -7.82 11.54
C PRO A 246 38.81 -8.87 11.37
N LEU A 247 37.59 -8.41 11.10
CA LEU A 247 36.39 -9.25 10.92
C LEU A 247 36.53 -10.28 9.79
N TYR A 248 37.47 -10.05 8.85
CA TYR A 248 37.80 -10.99 7.76
C TYR A 248 39.31 -10.92 7.43
N PRO A 249 39.94 -12.03 7.07
CA PRO A 249 41.29 -12.03 6.51
C PRO A 249 41.28 -11.19 5.21
N GLY A 250 42.01 -10.09 5.18
CA GLY A 250 42.05 -9.15 4.04
C GLY A 250 41.12 -7.93 4.14
N SER A 251 40.30 -7.81 5.21
CA SER A 251 39.65 -6.53 5.50
C SER A 251 40.74 -5.50 5.81
N TYR A 252 40.73 -4.38 5.11
CA TYR A 252 41.55 -3.24 5.53
C TYR A 252 41.11 -2.90 6.95
N GLY A 253 42.00 -3.17 7.91
CA GLY A 253 41.71 -2.88 9.31
C GLY A 253 41.28 -1.42 9.40
N ALA A 254 40.11 -1.18 9.90
CA ALA A 254 39.73 0.15 10.35
C ALA A 254 40.66 0.44 11.52
N THR A 255 41.84 1.00 11.23
CA THR A 255 42.64 1.65 12.23
C THR A 255 41.83 2.84 12.70
N THR A 256 41.20 2.71 13.86
CA THR A 256 40.61 3.80 14.61
C THR A 256 41.68 4.72 15.18
N SER A 257 42.63 5.11 14.37
CA SER A 257 43.41 6.30 14.62
C SER A 257 42.66 7.43 14.00
N ALA A 258 42.12 8.31 14.82
CA ALA A 258 41.55 9.60 14.40
C ALA A 258 42.70 10.48 13.84
N ASP A 259 43.41 9.99 12.83
CA ASP A 259 44.36 10.77 12.08
C ASP A 259 43.56 11.52 11.01
N GLU A 260 43.26 12.78 11.28
CA GLU A 260 42.53 13.70 10.37
C GLU A 260 43.23 13.88 9.00
N THR A 261 44.43 13.32 8.82
CA THR A 261 45.22 13.45 7.60
C THR A 261 44.89 12.39 6.54
N VAL A 262 44.15 11.33 6.89
CA VAL A 262 43.78 10.29 5.91
C VAL A 262 42.62 10.80 5.05
N LYS A 263 42.87 11.08 3.78
CA LYS A 263 41.79 11.35 2.80
C LYS A 263 40.80 10.19 2.78
N LYS A 264 39.57 10.43 3.17
CA LYS A 264 38.52 9.42 3.09
C LYS A 264 38.37 8.99 1.62
N PRO A 265 38.35 7.70 1.31
CA PRO A 265 38.17 7.21 -0.05
C PRO A 265 36.72 7.55 -0.55
N THR A 266 36.62 7.79 -1.85
CA THR A 266 35.30 7.81 -2.51
C THR A 266 34.84 6.36 -2.68
N ILE A 267 33.70 6.01 -2.10
CA ILE A 267 33.10 4.69 -2.23
C ILE A 267 31.94 4.80 -3.23
N ILE A 268 31.97 3.96 -4.25
CA ILE A 268 30.91 3.87 -5.25
C ILE A 268 30.23 2.52 -5.10
N TYR A 269 28.93 2.53 -4.74
CA TYR A 269 28.09 1.35 -4.72
C TYR A 269 27.36 1.26 -6.05
N VAL A 270 27.44 0.09 -6.69
CA VAL A 270 26.65 -0.23 -7.87
C VAL A 270 25.77 -1.41 -7.50
N MET A 271 24.46 -1.20 -7.46
CA MET A 271 23.48 -2.25 -7.30
C MET A 271 22.98 -2.67 -8.68
N ASP A 272 23.30 -3.89 -9.07
CA ASP A 272 22.81 -4.50 -10.30
C ASP A 272 21.67 -5.45 -9.97
N GLU A 273 20.47 -4.88 -9.82
CA GLU A 273 19.30 -5.54 -9.23
C GLU A 273 18.88 -6.83 -9.94
N SER A 274 18.91 -6.81 -11.25
CA SER A 274 18.42 -7.92 -12.07
C SER A 274 19.54 -8.82 -12.56
N TYR A 275 20.77 -8.53 -12.16
CA TYR A 275 21.91 -9.33 -12.58
C TYR A 275 21.90 -10.69 -11.87
N TRP A 276 22.05 -11.73 -12.67
CA TRP A 276 22.25 -13.08 -12.21
C TRP A 276 23.25 -13.78 -13.12
N ASP A 277 24.19 -14.51 -12.52
CA ASP A 277 25.18 -15.24 -13.28
C ASP A 277 24.54 -16.46 -13.95
N VAL A 278 24.27 -16.33 -15.22
CA VAL A 278 23.60 -17.36 -16.04
C VAL A 278 24.41 -18.67 -16.08
N SER A 279 25.73 -18.62 -15.86
CA SER A 279 26.57 -19.82 -15.80
C SER A 279 26.17 -20.78 -14.66
N GLU A 280 25.48 -20.27 -13.63
CA GLU A 280 24.93 -21.13 -12.58
C GLU A 280 23.90 -22.16 -13.06
N LEU A 281 23.34 -21.98 -14.26
CA LEU A 281 22.45 -22.98 -14.88
C LEU A 281 23.18 -24.25 -15.30
N GLU A 282 24.52 -24.23 -15.41
CA GLU A 282 25.31 -25.41 -15.75
C GLU A 282 25.11 -26.55 -14.73
N GLN A 283 24.92 -26.20 -13.46
CA GLN A 283 24.61 -27.18 -12.40
C GLN A 283 23.29 -27.93 -12.65
N TYR A 284 22.41 -27.39 -13.50
CA TYR A 284 21.12 -28.00 -13.88
C TYR A 284 21.16 -28.63 -15.27
N GLY A 285 22.36 -28.77 -15.86
CA GLY A 285 22.56 -29.46 -17.15
C GLY A 285 22.49 -28.56 -18.37
N PHE A 286 22.42 -27.25 -18.23
CA PHE A 286 22.60 -26.31 -19.33
C PHE A 286 24.09 -26.27 -19.74
N GLN A 287 24.35 -26.06 -21.01
CA GLN A 287 25.72 -25.91 -21.54
C GLN A 287 25.81 -24.62 -22.34
N PHE A 288 26.85 -23.87 -22.14
CA PHE A 288 27.15 -22.64 -22.86
C PHE A 288 28.43 -22.83 -23.66
N ASP A 289 28.41 -22.42 -24.91
CA ASP A 289 29.58 -22.54 -25.81
C ASP A 289 30.72 -21.57 -25.43
N THR A 290 30.38 -20.52 -24.66
CA THR A 290 31.32 -19.50 -24.17
C THR A 290 30.96 -19.09 -22.78
N ASP A 291 31.91 -18.53 -22.04
CA ASP A 291 31.64 -17.91 -20.75
C ASP A 291 30.76 -16.67 -20.94
N VAL A 292 29.48 -16.78 -20.56
CA VAL A 292 28.47 -15.72 -20.71
C VAL A 292 28.66 -14.59 -19.70
N SER A 293 29.42 -14.84 -18.62
CA SER A 293 29.71 -13.88 -17.54
C SER A 293 31.20 -13.57 -17.41
N ALA A 294 31.97 -13.65 -18.52
CA ALA A 294 33.44 -13.56 -18.53
C ALA A 294 33.99 -12.33 -17.80
N ASN A 295 33.38 -11.17 -17.94
CA ASN A 295 33.82 -9.96 -17.24
C ASN A 295 33.63 -10.04 -15.73
N LEU A 296 32.51 -10.62 -15.27
CA LEU A 296 32.24 -10.84 -13.84
C LEU A 296 33.26 -11.84 -13.27
N HIS A 297 33.48 -12.97 -13.95
CA HIS A 297 34.44 -14.00 -13.53
C HIS A 297 35.86 -13.44 -13.46
N ALA A 298 36.27 -12.60 -14.41
CA ALA A 298 37.56 -11.93 -14.37
C ALA A 298 37.68 -10.97 -13.18
N LEU A 299 36.64 -10.23 -12.87
CA LEU A 299 36.56 -9.35 -11.69
C LEU A 299 36.65 -10.15 -10.38
N GLN A 300 35.94 -11.25 -10.28
CA GLN A 300 35.93 -12.13 -9.10
C GLN A 300 37.32 -12.73 -8.83
N GLN A 301 38.11 -12.98 -9.87
CA GLN A 301 39.48 -13.47 -9.72
C GLN A 301 40.46 -12.40 -9.24
N THR A 302 40.20 -11.14 -9.53
CA THR A 302 41.16 -10.03 -9.26
C THR A 302 40.72 -9.15 -8.09
N SER A 303 39.53 -9.33 -7.56
CA SER A 303 38.94 -8.52 -6.51
C SER A 303 38.38 -9.38 -5.38
N ALA A 304 38.12 -8.79 -4.22
CA ALA A 304 37.37 -9.46 -3.17
C ALA A 304 35.95 -9.76 -3.65
N SER A 305 35.58 -11.01 -3.64
CA SER A 305 34.27 -11.48 -4.11
C SER A 305 33.68 -12.50 -3.15
N GLY A 306 32.34 -12.62 -3.14
CA GLY A 306 31.65 -13.58 -2.30
C GLY A 306 30.15 -13.54 -2.53
N ARG A 307 29.44 -14.44 -1.86
CA ARG A 307 27.96 -14.46 -1.85
C ARG A 307 27.46 -13.79 -0.59
N ALA A 308 26.52 -12.87 -0.74
CA ALA A 308 25.76 -12.31 0.36
C ALA A 308 24.34 -12.90 0.34
N TYR A 309 23.84 -13.27 1.51
CA TYR A 309 22.44 -13.67 1.66
C TYR A 309 21.62 -12.44 1.99
N SER A 310 20.50 -12.28 1.30
CA SER A 310 19.53 -11.26 1.59
C SER A 310 18.33 -11.86 2.34
N PRO A 311 17.77 -11.22 3.37
CA PRO A 311 16.56 -11.67 4.03
C PRO A 311 15.30 -11.43 3.18
N SER A 312 15.43 -10.69 2.09
CA SER A 312 14.32 -10.36 1.19
C SER A 312 13.97 -11.54 0.31
N PHE A 313 12.70 -11.91 0.25
CA PHE A 313 12.19 -13.01 -0.57
C PHE A 313 11.17 -12.49 -1.59
N GLY A 314 11.27 -12.95 -2.84
CA GLY A 314 10.26 -12.70 -3.86
C GLY A 314 10.21 -11.27 -4.41
N GLY A 315 11.31 -10.53 -4.35
CA GLY A 315 11.43 -9.13 -4.73
C GLY A 315 11.87 -8.28 -3.53
N GLY A 316 11.82 -6.95 -3.64
CA GLY A 316 12.20 -6.06 -2.55
C GLY A 316 13.70 -5.75 -2.51
N THR A 317 14.32 -5.54 -3.68
CA THR A 317 15.72 -5.08 -3.79
C THR A 317 16.01 -3.81 -2.99
N CYS A 318 14.99 -2.97 -2.75
CA CYS A 318 15.11 -1.80 -1.87
C CYS A 318 15.42 -2.18 -0.40
N ASP A 319 15.04 -3.36 0.06
CA ASP A 319 15.34 -3.84 1.41
C ASP A 319 16.83 -4.24 1.49
N VAL A 320 17.33 -4.90 0.45
CA VAL A 320 18.75 -5.25 0.31
C VAL A 320 19.63 -4.01 0.22
N GLU A 321 19.19 -3.02 -0.57
CA GLU A 321 19.88 -1.73 -0.65
C GLU A 321 19.90 -1.02 0.70
N PHE A 322 18.76 -1.02 1.41
CA PHE A 322 18.67 -0.45 2.74
C PHE A 322 19.67 -1.09 3.70
N GLU A 323 19.75 -2.42 3.74
CA GLU A 323 20.70 -3.16 4.58
C GLU A 323 22.16 -2.86 4.21
N ALA A 324 22.47 -2.87 2.92
CA ALA A 324 23.82 -2.60 2.42
C ALA A 324 24.30 -1.17 2.74
N LEU A 325 23.41 -0.19 2.70
CA LEU A 325 23.76 1.22 2.91
C LEU A 325 23.72 1.65 4.37
N THR A 326 22.87 1.04 5.17
CA THR A 326 22.66 1.44 6.57
C THR A 326 23.32 0.52 7.58
N GLY A 327 23.57 -0.74 7.21
CA GLY A 327 24.00 -1.80 8.12
C GLY A 327 22.90 -2.32 9.03
N TYR A 328 21.66 -1.84 8.89
CA TYR A 328 20.51 -2.31 9.66
C TYR A 328 19.77 -3.42 8.90
N SER A 329 19.33 -4.46 9.62
CA SER A 329 18.56 -5.54 9.00
C SER A 329 17.10 -5.14 8.81
N ALA A 330 16.58 -5.37 7.60
CA ALA A 330 15.17 -5.22 7.27
C ALA A 330 14.27 -6.25 8.00
N SER A 331 14.85 -7.32 8.59
CA SER A 331 14.12 -8.32 9.36
C SER A 331 13.47 -7.77 10.64
N PHE A 332 13.91 -6.61 11.12
CA PHE A 332 13.30 -5.91 12.25
C PHE A 332 12.07 -5.06 11.85
N LEU A 333 11.83 -4.89 10.57
CA LEU A 333 10.66 -4.18 10.06
C LEU A 333 9.49 -5.16 9.87
N PRO A 334 8.24 -4.67 9.88
CA PRO A 334 7.09 -5.50 9.53
C PRO A 334 7.28 -6.19 8.18
N ASN A 335 6.79 -7.42 8.04
CA ASN A 335 6.88 -8.18 6.79
C ASN A 335 6.29 -7.39 5.61
N GLY A 336 7.01 -7.35 4.48
CA GLY A 336 6.61 -6.60 3.30
C GLY A 336 6.79 -5.08 3.41
N SER A 337 7.49 -4.60 4.44
CA SER A 337 7.85 -3.18 4.57
C SER A 337 8.70 -2.71 3.39
N LYS A 338 8.54 -1.45 3.05
CA LYS A 338 9.39 -0.72 2.10
C LYS A 338 10.12 0.37 2.88
N PRO A 339 11.34 0.12 3.38
CA PRO A 339 12.02 1.00 4.34
C PRO A 339 12.04 2.47 3.94
N TYR A 340 12.44 2.76 2.70
CA TYR A 340 12.54 4.14 2.21
C TYR A 340 11.20 4.83 1.98
N GLN A 341 10.13 4.06 1.77
CA GLN A 341 8.80 4.61 1.55
C GLN A 341 8.02 4.82 2.84
N GLN A 342 8.24 3.97 3.84
CA GLN A 342 7.42 3.91 5.05
C GLN A 342 8.12 4.51 6.28
N HIS A 343 9.42 4.23 6.46
CA HIS A 343 10.08 4.41 7.74
C HIS A 343 11.24 5.43 7.70
N VAL A 344 12.01 5.45 6.62
CA VAL A 344 13.24 6.27 6.53
C VAL A 344 13.19 7.34 5.44
N THR A 345 12.00 7.87 5.17
CA THR A 345 11.75 8.87 4.12
C THR A 345 12.64 10.13 4.22
N LYS A 346 13.06 10.50 5.44
CA LYS A 346 13.95 11.65 5.67
C LYS A 346 15.43 11.32 5.42
N ILE A 347 15.86 10.12 5.75
CA ILE A 347 17.25 9.64 5.54
C ILE A 347 17.49 9.44 4.04
N GLY A 348 16.53 8.88 3.31
CA GLY A 348 16.63 8.74 1.86
C GLY A 348 16.84 10.06 1.13
N ARG A 349 16.27 11.16 1.62
CA ARG A 349 16.51 12.51 1.06
C ARG A 349 17.95 12.99 1.24
N ALA A 350 18.60 12.69 2.36
CA ALA A 350 20.00 13.03 2.57
C ALA A 350 20.91 12.21 1.66
N SER A 351 20.69 10.91 1.55
CA SER A 351 21.46 10.04 0.65
C SER A 351 21.17 10.31 -0.83
N CYS A 352 19.95 10.67 -1.22
CA CYS A 352 19.63 11.07 -2.59
C CYS A 352 20.20 12.44 -2.97
N ARG A 353 20.46 13.33 -2.03
CA ARG A 353 21.12 14.61 -2.32
C ARG A 353 22.59 14.44 -2.66
N GLU A 354 23.24 13.43 -2.12
CA GLU A 354 24.60 13.00 -2.51
C GLU A 354 24.60 12.06 -3.72
N ARG A 355 23.47 11.47 -4.08
CA ARG A 355 23.28 10.60 -5.26
C ARG A 355 22.76 11.38 -6.47
N VAL A 356 23.50 12.34 -6.96
CA VAL A 356 23.17 13.06 -8.20
C VAL A 356 23.16 12.15 -9.44
N LEU A 357 23.49 10.87 -9.31
CA LEU A 357 23.65 9.93 -10.41
C LEU A 357 22.68 8.75 -10.44
N CYS A 358 21.71 8.65 -9.53
CA CYS A 358 20.70 7.58 -9.55
C CYS A 358 19.37 7.96 -10.21
N SER A 359 19.31 9.07 -10.94
CA SER A 359 18.12 9.46 -11.70
C SER A 359 18.36 9.24 -13.19
N GLY A 360 18.22 8.01 -13.62
CA GLY A 360 18.33 7.73 -15.05
C GLY A 360 18.02 6.26 -15.30
N GLY A 361 16.75 5.93 -15.27
CA GLY A 361 16.24 4.63 -15.71
C GLY A 361 14.74 4.70 -15.79
#